data_462fadea3016a24b4c533ba496f84142
#
_entry.id   462fadea3016a24b4c533ba496f84142
#
_cell.length_a   1.000
_cell.length_b   1.000
_cell.length_c   1.000
_cell.angle_alpha   90.00
_cell.angle_beta   90.00
_cell.angle_gamma   90.00
#
_symmetry.space_group_name_H-M   'P 1'
#
loop_
_entity.id
_entity.type
_entity.pdbx_description
1 polymer ?
#
loop_
_entity_poly.entity_id
_entity_poly.type
_entity_poly.pdbx_seq_one_letter_code
_entity_poly.pdbx_strand_id
1 'polypeptide(L)'
;MASKIEKKDGIVETIKTIVYALLIAGIFRSLFFQPFWIPSGSMKDTLLVGDFLFVNKMVYGYSKYSCPFNICPISGRIFAKDPSRGDVVVFRHPISGQDYIKRLIGLPGDTIQVKDGIIFLNGNEQKQVDNGYFEEIYEGQGSMGGYPACSNNTAQTGAVCKKEKLLESLEGSPEHHVLNIRDGLPGDNTRAFNVPVGHFFFMGDNSDNSVDSRFMQQRGGVGFVPFQNLLGRADRILFSSAGKKMLYFWTWRKERFFKAVY
;
A
#
# COMPACT_ATOMS: atom_id res chain seq x y z
N MET A 1 -38.64 -41.66 15.28
CA MET A 1 -37.38 -41.89 14.51
C MET A 1 -37.18 -40.89 13.35
N ALA A 2 -38.21 -40.32 12.77
CA ALA A 2 -38.11 -39.37 11.65
C ALA A 2 -37.37 -38.04 11.96
N SER A 3 -37.52 -37.47 13.16
CA SER A 3 -36.94 -36.18 13.51
C SER A 3 -35.39 -36.13 13.61
N LYS A 4 -34.77 -37.31 13.76
CA LYS A 4 -33.29 -37.40 13.89
C LYS A 4 -32.59 -37.42 12.53
N ILE A 5 -33.27 -37.86 11.49
CA ILE A 5 -32.79 -37.92 10.10
C ILE A 5 -32.83 -36.51 9.49
N GLU A 6 -33.93 -35.78 9.62
CA GLU A 6 -34.05 -34.39 9.13
C GLU A 6 -33.01 -33.44 9.74
N LYS A 7 -32.67 -33.59 11.02
CA LYS A 7 -31.67 -32.76 11.69
C LYS A 7 -30.24 -33.05 11.21
N LYS A 8 -29.95 -34.28 10.81
CA LYS A 8 -28.64 -34.69 10.29
C LYS A 8 -28.44 -34.19 8.85
N ASP A 9 -29.49 -34.25 8.04
CA ASP A 9 -29.46 -33.75 6.68
C ASP A 9 -29.31 -32.22 6.65
N GLY A 10 -29.99 -31.51 7.54
CA GLY A 10 -29.82 -30.05 7.68
C GLY A 10 -28.41 -29.60 8.08
N ILE A 11 -27.73 -30.36 8.94
CA ILE A 11 -26.33 -30.06 9.32
C ILE A 11 -25.40 -30.31 8.14
N VAL A 12 -25.56 -31.41 7.42
CA VAL A 12 -24.75 -31.73 6.24
C VAL A 12 -24.92 -30.67 5.14
N GLU A 13 -26.14 -30.26 4.88
CA GLU A 13 -26.44 -29.19 3.91
C GLU A 13 -25.83 -27.85 4.33
N THR A 14 -25.90 -27.51 5.62
CA THR A 14 -25.24 -26.30 6.15
C THR A 14 -23.72 -26.34 5.95
N ILE A 15 -23.08 -27.47 6.25
CA ILE A 15 -21.63 -27.66 6.04
C ILE A 15 -21.27 -27.54 4.56
N LYS A 16 -22.02 -28.18 3.65
CA LYS A 16 -21.79 -28.04 2.21
C LYS A 16 -21.89 -26.60 1.75
N THR A 17 -22.92 -25.89 2.20
CA THR A 17 -23.09 -24.44 1.88
C THR A 17 -21.92 -23.62 2.33
N ILE A 18 -21.43 -23.83 3.56
CA ILE A 18 -20.24 -23.14 4.09
C ILE A 18 -19.00 -23.47 3.24
N VAL A 19 -18.79 -24.75 2.90
CA VAL A 19 -17.64 -25.17 2.08
C VAL A 19 -17.70 -24.52 0.70
N TYR A 20 -18.86 -24.53 0.03
CA TYR A 20 -19.00 -23.86 -1.28
C TYR A 20 -18.79 -22.36 -1.19
N ALA A 21 -19.32 -21.69 -0.16
CA ALA A 21 -19.11 -20.26 0.04
C ALA A 21 -17.62 -19.94 0.25
N LEU A 22 -16.89 -20.73 1.04
CA LEU A 22 -15.46 -20.56 1.26
C LEU A 22 -14.64 -20.82 -0.01
N LEU A 23 -15.02 -21.84 -0.82
CA LEU A 23 -14.37 -22.11 -2.09
C LEU A 23 -14.57 -20.95 -3.07
N ILE A 24 -15.80 -20.46 -3.24
CA ILE A 24 -16.11 -19.32 -4.12
C ILE A 24 -15.35 -18.07 -3.66
N ALA A 25 -15.40 -17.77 -2.35
CA ALA A 25 -14.68 -16.63 -1.79
C ALA A 25 -13.15 -16.77 -1.97
N GLY A 26 -12.60 -17.98 -1.79
CA GLY A 26 -11.20 -18.27 -2.01
C GLY A 26 -10.77 -18.09 -3.47
N ILE A 27 -11.56 -18.56 -4.42
CA ILE A 27 -11.34 -18.37 -5.86
C ILE A 27 -11.41 -16.89 -6.20
N PHE A 28 -12.45 -16.18 -5.75
CA PHE A 28 -12.61 -14.75 -6.02
C PHE A 28 -11.41 -13.93 -5.48
N ARG A 29 -11.02 -14.17 -4.23
CA ARG A 29 -9.87 -13.53 -3.59
C ARG A 29 -8.55 -13.83 -4.31
N SER A 30 -8.39 -15.03 -4.86
CA SER A 30 -7.17 -15.44 -5.54
C SER A 30 -7.04 -14.83 -6.93
N LEU A 31 -8.15 -14.71 -7.66
CA LEU A 31 -8.16 -14.32 -9.07
C LEU A 31 -8.46 -12.83 -9.31
N PHE A 32 -9.28 -12.20 -8.49
CA PHE A 32 -9.80 -10.87 -8.80
C PHE A 32 -9.30 -9.81 -7.81
N PHE A 33 -9.95 -9.69 -6.66
CA PHE A 33 -9.71 -8.62 -5.71
C PHE A 33 -9.40 -9.16 -4.33
N GLN A 34 -8.36 -8.62 -3.74
CA GLN A 34 -8.01 -8.90 -2.36
C GLN A 34 -8.21 -7.66 -1.50
N PRO A 35 -8.98 -7.78 -0.40
CA PRO A 35 -9.10 -6.69 0.56
C PRO A 35 -7.81 -6.51 1.36
N PHE A 36 -7.42 -5.25 1.58
CA PHE A 36 -6.28 -4.87 2.43
C PHE A 36 -6.66 -3.73 3.35
N TRP A 37 -6.22 -3.83 4.59
CA TRP A 37 -6.33 -2.77 5.58
C TRP A 37 -5.03 -1.98 5.65
N ILE A 38 -5.11 -0.64 5.81
CA ILE A 38 -3.95 0.23 5.92
C ILE A 38 -3.62 0.50 7.39
N PRO A 39 -2.57 -0.13 7.95
CA PRO A 39 -2.21 0.03 9.34
C PRO A 39 -1.23 1.18 9.59
N SER A 40 -0.55 1.70 8.56
CA SER A 40 0.53 2.67 8.67
C SER A 40 0.31 3.93 7.87
N GLY A 41 0.95 5.03 8.28
CA GLY A 41 0.83 6.34 7.61
C GLY A 41 1.83 6.59 6.49
N SER A 42 2.57 5.57 6.00
CA SER A 42 3.63 5.78 5.01
C SER A 42 3.16 6.20 3.61
N MET A 43 1.86 6.07 3.33
CA MET A 43 1.22 6.47 2.06
C MET A 43 0.24 7.66 2.24
N LYS A 44 0.33 8.42 3.35
CA LYS A 44 -0.40 9.68 3.49
C LYS A 44 0.16 10.69 2.46
N ASP A 45 -0.58 11.48 1.85
CA ASP A 45 -1.98 11.89 1.86
C ASP A 45 -2.90 10.90 1.08
N THR A 46 -2.34 10.11 0.18
CA THR A 46 -3.09 9.19 -0.72
C THR A 46 -3.91 8.17 0.07
N LEU A 47 -3.28 7.50 1.04
CA LEU A 47 -3.94 6.50 1.88
C LEU A 47 -3.78 6.85 3.37
N LEU A 48 -4.89 6.81 4.09
CA LEU A 48 -4.92 7.09 5.53
C LEU A 48 -4.93 5.78 6.33
N VAL A 49 -4.38 5.85 7.55
CA VAL A 49 -4.53 4.75 8.51
C VAL A 49 -6.02 4.48 8.72
N GLY A 50 -6.43 3.23 8.56
CA GLY A 50 -7.84 2.84 8.65
C GLY A 50 -8.59 2.80 7.32
N ASP A 51 -7.93 3.07 6.19
CA ASP A 51 -8.49 2.78 4.87
C ASP A 51 -8.52 1.27 4.60
N PHE A 52 -9.56 0.83 3.93
CA PHE A 52 -9.75 -0.54 3.49
C PHE A 52 -9.84 -0.55 1.97
N LEU A 53 -8.92 -1.24 1.31
CA LEU A 53 -8.71 -1.19 -0.13
C LEU A 53 -9.17 -2.47 -0.81
N PHE A 54 -9.55 -2.35 -2.07
CA PHE A 54 -9.51 -3.44 -3.03
C PHE A 54 -8.25 -3.37 -3.86
N VAL A 55 -7.46 -4.44 -3.78
CA VAL A 55 -6.27 -4.63 -4.59
C VAL A 55 -6.61 -5.54 -5.77
N ASN A 56 -6.45 -4.99 -6.96
CA ASN A 56 -6.74 -5.65 -8.23
C ASN A 56 -5.53 -6.50 -8.65
N LYS A 57 -5.69 -7.82 -8.65
CA LYS A 57 -4.61 -8.76 -9.01
C LYS A 57 -4.49 -8.97 -10.52
N MET A 58 -5.57 -8.76 -11.27
CA MET A 58 -5.60 -8.99 -12.72
C MET A 58 -4.67 -8.05 -13.48
N VAL A 59 -4.37 -6.87 -12.88
CA VAL A 59 -3.59 -5.81 -13.56
C VAL A 59 -2.19 -6.28 -13.93
N TYR A 60 -1.53 -7.06 -13.05
CA TYR A 60 -0.16 -7.52 -13.27
C TYR A 60 -0.03 -9.01 -13.57
N GLY A 61 -1.17 -9.74 -13.60
CA GLY A 61 -1.17 -11.20 -13.71
C GLY A 61 -0.85 -11.89 -12.37
N TYR A 62 -0.61 -13.20 -12.41
CA TYR A 62 -0.59 -14.05 -11.21
C TYR A 62 0.79 -14.66 -10.97
N SER A 63 1.17 -14.72 -9.68
CA SER A 63 2.37 -15.39 -9.20
C SER A 63 2.02 -16.36 -8.06
N LYS A 64 3.00 -17.03 -7.50
CA LYS A 64 2.80 -17.89 -6.31
C LYS A 64 2.11 -17.16 -5.15
N TYR A 65 2.26 -15.84 -5.06
CA TYR A 65 1.67 -15.01 -4.01
C TYR A 65 0.20 -14.62 -4.27
N SER A 66 -0.37 -15.00 -5.41
CA SER A 66 -1.77 -14.70 -5.73
C SER A 66 -2.76 -15.55 -4.94
N CYS A 67 -2.37 -16.77 -4.52
CA CYS A 67 -3.20 -17.62 -3.68
C CYS A 67 -2.99 -17.39 -2.18
N PRO A 68 -4.01 -17.68 -1.35
CA PRO A 68 -3.84 -17.77 0.09
C PRO A 68 -2.68 -18.71 0.44
N PHE A 69 -1.93 -18.38 1.49
CA PHE A 69 -0.79 -19.18 1.99
C PHE A 69 0.32 -19.42 0.96
N ASN A 70 0.35 -18.68 -0.15
CA ASN A 70 1.33 -18.81 -1.24
C ASN A 70 1.38 -20.21 -1.90
N ILE A 71 0.25 -20.88 -1.94
CA ILE A 71 0.14 -22.27 -2.43
C ILE A 71 -0.07 -22.40 -3.96
N CYS A 72 -0.17 -21.25 -4.69
CA CYS A 72 -0.29 -21.33 -6.14
C CYS A 72 0.94 -22.03 -6.74
N PRO A 73 0.74 -23.08 -7.56
CA PRO A 73 1.84 -23.80 -8.22
C PRO A 73 2.32 -23.03 -9.46
N ILE A 74 2.63 -21.72 -9.28
CA ILE A 74 3.07 -20.83 -10.35
C ILE A 74 4.56 -20.54 -10.16
N SER A 75 5.37 -20.93 -11.12
CA SER A 75 6.76 -20.54 -11.23
C SER A 75 6.85 -19.23 -12.03
N GLY A 76 7.36 -18.18 -11.41
CA GLY A 76 7.39 -16.84 -12.02
C GLY A 76 6.02 -16.14 -12.00
N ARG A 77 5.58 -15.66 -13.18
CA ARG A 77 4.31 -14.93 -13.34
C ARG A 77 3.60 -15.34 -14.65
N ILE A 78 2.30 -15.63 -14.56
CA ILE A 78 1.45 -15.92 -15.72
C ILE A 78 0.54 -14.71 -16.02
N PHE A 79 0.20 -14.53 -17.30
CA PHE A 79 -0.54 -13.35 -17.81
C PHE A 79 0.13 -12.02 -17.37
N ALA A 80 1.47 -12.02 -17.38
CA ALA A 80 2.27 -10.89 -16.94
C ALA A 80 1.94 -9.62 -17.73
N LYS A 81 1.73 -8.51 -17.00
CA LYS A 81 1.64 -7.15 -17.54
C LYS A 81 2.51 -6.27 -16.66
N ASP A 82 3.33 -5.46 -17.30
CA ASP A 82 4.21 -4.54 -16.57
C ASP A 82 3.40 -3.46 -15.84
N PRO A 83 3.79 -3.12 -14.60
CA PRO A 83 3.21 -2.01 -13.88
C PRO A 83 3.63 -0.67 -14.49
N SER A 84 2.79 0.34 -14.35
CA SER A 84 3.09 1.70 -14.78
C SER A 84 3.68 2.52 -13.64
N ARG A 85 4.59 3.45 -13.98
CA ARG A 85 5.10 4.41 -13.01
C ARG A 85 3.94 5.19 -12.41
N GLY A 86 3.98 5.43 -11.08
CA GLY A 86 2.92 6.06 -10.33
C GLY A 86 1.87 5.09 -9.78
N ASP A 87 1.81 3.84 -10.24
CA ASP A 87 0.90 2.85 -9.65
C ASP A 87 1.14 2.70 -8.14
N VAL A 88 0.07 2.71 -7.35
CA VAL A 88 0.12 2.36 -5.92
C VAL A 88 -0.03 0.84 -5.80
N VAL A 89 1.05 0.18 -5.44
CA VAL A 89 1.18 -1.28 -5.55
C VAL A 89 1.27 -1.94 -4.18
N VAL A 90 0.51 -3.01 -4.00
CA VAL A 90 0.72 -3.94 -2.88
C VAL A 90 1.67 -5.04 -3.34
N PHE A 91 2.71 -5.28 -2.56
CA PHE A 91 3.72 -6.29 -2.86
C PHE A 91 4.18 -7.02 -1.60
N ARG A 92 4.70 -8.23 -1.78
CA ARG A 92 5.33 -9.02 -0.75
C ARG A 92 6.77 -8.54 -0.55
N HIS A 93 7.11 -8.09 0.65
CA HIS A 93 8.48 -7.69 0.98
C HIS A 93 9.45 -8.87 0.77
N PRO A 94 10.57 -8.67 0.04
CA PRO A 94 11.42 -9.78 -0.41
C PRO A 94 12.03 -10.63 0.73
N ILE A 95 12.34 -10.01 1.88
CA ILE A 95 12.95 -10.70 3.01
C ILE A 95 11.92 -11.05 4.08
N SER A 96 11.16 -10.07 4.59
CA SER A 96 10.25 -10.30 5.73
C SER A 96 9.00 -11.10 5.36
N GLY A 97 8.64 -11.16 4.07
CA GLY A 97 7.41 -11.81 3.61
C GLY A 97 6.13 -11.11 4.06
N GLN A 98 6.21 -9.89 4.59
CA GLN A 98 5.06 -9.05 4.92
C GLN A 98 4.55 -8.31 3.70
N ASP A 99 3.27 -7.95 3.69
CA ASP A 99 2.69 -7.15 2.63
C ASP A 99 2.95 -5.67 2.88
N TYR A 100 3.49 -5.00 1.86
CA TYR A 100 3.76 -3.56 1.83
C TYR A 100 2.92 -2.90 0.75
N ILE A 101 2.61 -1.62 0.95
CA ILE A 101 1.97 -0.79 -0.06
C ILE A 101 2.80 0.48 -0.26
N LYS A 102 3.19 0.75 -1.51
CA LYS A 102 4.01 1.89 -1.90
C LYS A 102 3.70 2.32 -3.32
N ARG A 103 4.15 3.52 -3.70
CA ARG A 103 4.10 4.02 -5.07
C ARG A 103 5.30 3.55 -5.87
N LEU A 104 5.04 3.12 -7.09
CA LEU A 104 6.07 2.72 -8.05
C LEU A 104 6.75 3.96 -8.65
N ILE A 105 8.02 4.13 -8.34
CA ILE A 105 8.84 5.25 -8.81
C ILE A 105 9.77 4.83 -9.95
N GLY A 106 10.50 3.73 -9.80
CA GLY A 106 11.49 3.28 -10.78
C GLY A 106 11.12 1.98 -11.46
N LEU A 107 11.18 1.99 -12.78
CA LEU A 107 11.00 0.83 -13.67
C LEU A 107 12.36 0.16 -13.96
N PRO A 108 12.38 -1.10 -14.44
CA PRO A 108 13.62 -1.77 -14.85
C PRO A 108 14.42 -0.92 -15.83
N GLY A 109 15.71 -0.69 -15.52
CA GLY A 109 16.63 0.12 -16.30
C GLY A 109 16.72 1.59 -15.89
N ASP A 110 15.81 2.08 -15.05
CA ASP A 110 15.88 3.46 -14.53
C ASP A 110 17.03 3.65 -13.54
N THR A 111 17.51 4.87 -13.49
CA THR A 111 18.40 5.38 -12.44
C THR A 111 17.60 6.35 -11.55
N ILE A 112 17.45 6.03 -10.26
CA ILE A 112 16.75 6.84 -9.28
C ILE A 112 17.77 7.41 -8.29
N GLN A 113 17.71 8.71 -8.04
CA GLN A 113 18.45 9.37 -6.97
C GLN A 113 17.54 10.38 -6.27
N VAL A 114 17.66 10.51 -4.97
CA VAL A 114 17.01 11.60 -4.23
C VAL A 114 18.08 12.59 -3.81
N LYS A 115 17.84 13.89 -4.02
CA LYS A 115 18.69 15.01 -3.59
C LYS A 115 17.79 16.06 -2.96
N ASP A 116 18.08 16.39 -1.71
CA ASP A 116 17.29 17.33 -0.91
C ASP A 116 15.78 17.07 -0.97
N GLY A 117 15.39 15.77 -0.86
CA GLY A 117 14.00 15.32 -0.92
C GLY A 117 13.40 15.23 -2.33
N ILE A 118 14.07 15.74 -3.36
CA ILE A 118 13.58 15.75 -4.75
C ILE A 118 14.09 14.52 -5.51
N ILE A 119 13.20 13.85 -6.23
CA ILE A 119 13.53 12.69 -7.07
C ILE A 119 14.23 13.15 -8.35
N PHE A 120 15.36 12.52 -8.67
CA PHE A 120 16.02 12.58 -9.97
C PHE A 120 15.82 11.24 -10.68
N LEU A 121 15.08 11.28 -11.77
CA LEU A 121 14.80 10.12 -12.62
C LEU A 121 15.66 10.19 -13.88
N ASN A 122 16.54 9.23 -14.08
CA ASN A 122 17.46 9.17 -15.24
C ASN A 122 18.29 10.46 -15.40
N GLY A 123 18.65 11.10 -14.26
CA GLY A 123 19.37 12.35 -14.21
C GLY A 123 18.51 13.61 -14.28
N ASN A 124 17.22 13.49 -14.59
CA ASN A 124 16.29 14.62 -14.70
C ASN A 124 15.58 14.85 -13.37
N GLU A 125 15.63 16.08 -12.88
CA GLU A 125 14.90 16.52 -11.70
C GLU A 125 13.40 16.43 -11.91
N GLN A 126 12.68 15.83 -10.97
CA GLN A 126 11.22 15.76 -11.00
C GLN A 126 10.64 16.96 -10.26
N LYS A 127 9.63 17.58 -10.89
CA LYS A 127 9.06 18.82 -10.36
C LYS A 127 8.24 18.57 -9.11
N GLN A 128 8.52 19.36 -8.06
CA GLN A 128 7.68 19.46 -6.87
C GLN A 128 7.20 20.91 -6.71
N VAL A 129 5.94 21.10 -6.34
CA VAL A 129 5.33 22.42 -6.12
C VAL A 129 4.66 22.40 -4.75
N ASP A 130 4.90 23.45 -3.97
CA ASP A 130 4.24 23.66 -2.68
C ASP A 130 2.70 23.65 -2.88
N ASN A 131 2.02 22.83 -2.10
CA ASN A 131 0.58 22.69 -2.08
C ASN A 131 0.01 22.81 -0.65
N GLY A 132 0.67 23.60 0.18
CA GLY A 132 0.26 23.92 1.55
C GLY A 132 0.57 22.80 2.55
N TYR A 133 -0.39 22.48 3.41
CA TYR A 133 -0.18 21.55 4.50
C TYR A 133 -1.23 20.43 4.48
N PHE A 134 -0.78 19.22 4.80
CA PHE A 134 -1.63 18.14 5.26
C PHE A 134 -1.80 18.28 6.78
N GLU A 135 -3.04 18.37 7.25
CA GLU A 135 -3.37 18.54 8.66
C GLU A 135 -4.14 17.33 9.19
N GLU A 136 -3.77 16.88 10.36
CA GLU A 136 -4.47 15.81 11.07
C GLU A 136 -4.42 16.05 12.58
N ILE A 137 -5.28 15.38 13.35
CA ILE A 137 -5.22 15.47 14.81
C ILE A 137 -4.09 14.58 15.33
N TYR A 138 -3.28 15.12 16.25
CA TYR A 138 -2.22 14.39 16.94
C TYR A 138 -2.83 13.45 17.98
N GLU A 139 -3.12 12.24 17.57
CA GLU A 139 -3.71 11.19 18.38
C GLU A 139 -3.28 9.80 17.91
N GLY A 140 -3.46 8.78 18.76
CA GLY A 140 -3.15 7.41 18.40
C GLY A 140 -4.09 6.89 17.32
N GLN A 141 -3.52 6.45 16.17
CA GLN A 141 -4.25 6.05 14.97
C GLN A 141 -4.29 4.54 14.79
N GLY A 142 -5.41 4.06 14.26
CA GLY A 142 -5.62 2.65 13.94
C GLY A 142 -5.52 1.71 15.14
N SER A 143 -5.45 0.42 14.86
CA SER A 143 -5.38 -0.63 15.89
C SER A 143 -4.05 -0.64 16.69
N MET A 144 -2.99 -0.12 16.09
CA MET A 144 -1.65 -0.05 16.70
C MET A 144 -1.46 1.17 17.61
N GLY A 145 -2.35 2.16 17.54
CA GLY A 145 -2.31 3.38 18.34
C GLY A 145 -1.09 4.26 18.11
N GLY A 146 -0.43 4.14 16.94
CA GLY A 146 0.74 4.94 16.58
C GLY A 146 0.38 6.42 16.39
N TYR A 147 1.20 7.32 16.92
CA TYR A 147 1.04 8.77 16.74
C TYR A 147 1.65 9.22 15.41
N PRO A 148 1.06 10.24 14.74
CA PRO A 148 1.63 10.79 13.53
C PRO A 148 2.93 11.56 13.82
N ALA A 149 3.91 11.49 12.93
CA ALA A 149 5.03 12.41 12.93
C ALA A 149 4.58 13.75 12.31
N CYS A 150 5.01 14.87 12.88
CA CYS A 150 4.57 16.23 12.52
C CYS A 150 5.76 17.15 12.24
N SER A 151 5.62 18.10 11.30
CA SER A 151 6.61 19.14 11.04
C SER A 151 6.57 20.23 12.11
N ASN A 152 5.39 20.50 12.67
CA ASN A 152 5.26 21.41 13.80
C ASN A 152 5.53 20.69 15.13
N ASN A 153 6.18 21.39 16.07
CA ASN A 153 6.46 20.86 17.40
C ASN A 153 5.18 20.66 18.21
N THR A 154 4.42 19.60 17.90
CA THR A 154 3.27 19.23 18.70
C THR A 154 3.49 17.86 19.34
N ALA A 155 3.29 17.80 20.65
CA ALA A 155 3.34 16.57 21.44
C ALA A 155 2.07 16.42 22.30
N GLN A 156 1.10 17.34 22.15
CA GLN A 156 -0.14 17.33 22.92
C GLN A 156 -1.24 16.61 22.13
N THR A 157 -1.79 15.56 22.70
CA THR A 157 -2.94 14.84 22.11
C THR A 157 -4.12 15.83 21.88
N GLY A 158 -4.70 15.76 20.69
CA GLY A 158 -5.76 16.66 20.27
C GLY A 158 -5.28 17.92 19.52
N ALA A 159 -3.98 18.22 19.54
CA ALA A 159 -3.42 19.34 18.77
C ALA A 159 -3.37 19.02 17.26
N VAL A 160 -3.26 20.06 16.43
CA VAL A 160 -3.13 19.91 14.98
C VAL A 160 -1.67 19.53 14.64
N CYS A 161 -1.52 18.39 14.01
CA CYS A 161 -0.28 17.91 13.42
C CYS A 161 -0.24 18.32 11.95
N LYS A 162 0.81 19.06 11.55
CA LYS A 162 1.01 19.52 10.19
C LYS A 162 2.14 18.77 9.52
N LYS A 163 2.06 18.62 8.22
CA LYS A 163 3.13 18.17 7.32
C LYS A 163 3.09 19.03 6.08
N GLU A 164 4.22 19.44 5.59
CA GLU A 164 4.31 20.09 4.30
C GLU A 164 3.79 19.14 3.21
N LYS A 165 2.94 19.65 2.33
CA LYS A 165 2.36 18.90 1.23
C LYS A 165 2.81 19.47 -0.09
N LEU A 166 3.46 18.65 -0.88
CA LEU A 166 4.01 19.01 -2.19
C LEU A 166 3.26 18.25 -3.26
N LEU A 167 2.96 18.89 -4.38
CA LEU A 167 2.47 18.23 -5.59
C LEU A 167 3.67 17.82 -6.43
N GLU A 168 3.87 16.50 -6.56
CA GLU A 168 4.95 15.91 -7.34
C GLU A 168 4.48 15.51 -8.73
N SER A 169 5.19 15.98 -9.76
CA SER A 169 5.00 15.60 -11.16
C SER A 169 6.13 14.68 -11.56
N LEU A 170 5.86 13.37 -11.54
CA LEU A 170 6.82 12.33 -11.90
C LEU A 170 6.61 11.94 -13.38
N GLU A 171 7.69 11.94 -14.16
CA GLU A 171 7.65 11.61 -15.60
C GLU A 171 6.98 10.25 -15.85
N GLY A 172 5.95 10.20 -16.70
CA GLY A 172 5.19 9.00 -17.02
C GLY A 172 4.19 8.55 -15.96
N SER A 173 3.85 9.43 -15.00
CA SER A 173 2.91 9.19 -13.92
C SER A 173 1.89 10.33 -13.82
N PRO A 174 0.66 10.07 -13.33
CA PRO A 174 -0.20 11.14 -12.84
C PRO A 174 0.47 11.92 -11.69
N GLU A 175 0.14 13.20 -11.58
CA GLU A 175 0.57 14.01 -10.43
C GLU A 175 -0.02 13.45 -9.13
N HIS A 176 0.76 13.54 -8.06
CA HIS A 176 0.35 13.07 -6.74
C HIS A 176 0.96 13.91 -5.63
N HIS A 177 0.40 13.83 -4.44
CA HIS A 177 0.94 14.54 -3.28
C HIS A 177 2.00 13.68 -2.58
N VAL A 178 3.08 14.35 -2.16
CA VAL A 178 4.07 13.82 -1.23
C VAL A 178 4.13 14.70 0.02
N LEU A 179 4.43 14.08 1.16
CA LEU A 179 4.52 14.78 2.43
C LEU A 179 5.97 14.82 2.90
N ASN A 180 6.40 16.04 3.25
CA ASN A 180 7.67 16.32 3.92
C ASN A 180 7.41 16.72 5.39
N ILE A 181 8.19 16.17 6.30
CA ILE A 181 8.09 16.47 7.74
C ILE A 181 9.28 17.32 8.18
N ARG A 182 10.46 16.99 7.68
CA ARG A 182 11.70 17.69 8.04
C ARG A 182 12.80 17.40 7.02
N ASP A 183 13.50 18.43 6.60
CA ASP A 183 14.66 18.31 5.72
C ASP A 183 15.87 17.67 6.39
N GLY A 184 16.75 17.10 5.59
CA GLY A 184 18.03 16.53 6.00
C GLY A 184 17.94 15.15 6.65
N LEU A 185 16.85 14.42 6.41
CA LEU A 185 16.72 13.03 6.84
C LEU A 185 17.52 12.07 5.93
N PRO A 186 17.86 10.86 6.41
CA PRO A 186 18.66 9.90 5.64
C PRO A 186 18.07 9.50 4.27
N GLY A 187 16.75 9.71 4.08
CA GLY A 187 16.07 9.44 2.81
C GLY A 187 16.15 10.59 1.79
N ASP A 188 16.54 11.81 2.20
CA ASP A 188 16.50 13.01 1.37
C ASP A 188 17.72 13.13 0.46
N ASN A 189 18.83 12.52 0.84
CA ASN A 189 20.05 12.50 0.03
C ASN A 189 20.55 11.06 -0.10
N THR A 190 20.43 10.49 -1.31
CA THR A 190 20.78 9.09 -1.57
C THR A 190 21.87 8.97 -2.62
N ARG A 191 22.52 7.82 -2.66
CA ARG A 191 23.25 7.40 -3.85
C ARG A 191 22.28 7.17 -5.01
N ALA A 192 22.80 7.12 -6.23
CA ALA A 192 22.03 6.66 -7.38
C ALA A 192 21.73 5.15 -7.27
N PHE A 193 20.50 4.75 -7.57
CA PHE A 193 20.02 3.38 -7.61
C PHE A 193 19.69 3.01 -9.06
N ASN A 194 20.46 2.09 -9.64
CA ASN A 194 20.15 1.52 -10.95
C ASN A 194 19.19 0.34 -10.75
N VAL A 195 17.96 0.47 -11.25
CA VAL A 195 16.91 -0.55 -11.09
C VAL A 195 17.22 -1.75 -11.97
N PRO A 196 17.47 -2.95 -11.41
CA PRO A 196 17.80 -4.13 -12.19
C PRO A 196 16.61 -4.60 -13.05
N VAL A 197 16.91 -5.35 -14.12
CA VAL A 197 15.89 -6.02 -14.94
C VAL A 197 15.03 -6.92 -14.06
N GLY A 198 13.71 -6.86 -14.27
CA GLY A 198 12.72 -7.62 -13.49
C GLY A 198 12.51 -7.16 -12.06
N HIS A 199 13.03 -5.99 -11.68
CA HIS A 199 12.85 -5.36 -10.37
C HIS A 199 12.26 -3.97 -10.50
N PHE A 200 11.72 -3.48 -9.38
CA PHE A 200 11.05 -2.18 -9.29
C PHE A 200 11.50 -1.43 -8.04
N PHE A 201 11.43 -0.10 -8.12
CA PHE A 201 11.80 0.79 -7.02
C PHE A 201 10.55 1.52 -6.51
N PHE A 202 10.28 1.44 -5.23
CA PHE A 202 9.08 1.95 -4.59
C PHE A 202 9.41 2.98 -3.52
N MET A 203 8.57 4.04 -3.43
CA MET A 203 8.64 5.01 -2.34
C MET A 203 7.25 5.21 -1.72
N GLY A 204 7.21 5.68 -0.48
CA GLY A 204 5.97 6.09 0.17
C GLY A 204 5.68 7.56 -0.06
N ASP A 205 4.40 7.92 -0.23
CA ASP A 205 3.97 9.29 -0.43
C ASP A 205 4.20 10.18 0.82
N ASN A 206 4.26 9.59 2.02
CA ASN A 206 4.73 10.24 3.24
C ASN A 206 6.23 9.97 3.39
N SER A 207 7.03 10.72 2.62
CA SER A 207 8.43 10.47 2.34
C SER A 207 9.26 10.17 3.59
N ASP A 208 9.17 11.03 4.60
CA ASP A 208 9.96 10.94 5.83
C ASP A 208 9.47 9.89 6.81
N ASN A 209 8.24 9.43 6.64
CA ASN A 209 7.63 8.38 7.46
C ASN A 209 7.49 7.07 6.68
N SER A 210 8.40 6.82 5.75
CA SER A 210 8.38 5.63 4.89
C SER A 210 9.69 4.87 4.94
N VAL A 211 9.61 3.61 5.32
CA VAL A 211 10.67 2.63 5.07
C VAL A 211 10.39 2.00 3.71
N ASP A 212 11.21 2.33 2.71
CA ASP A 212 10.97 1.98 1.31
C ASP A 212 12.27 1.60 0.56
N SER A 213 12.26 1.65 -0.77
CA SER A 213 13.40 1.20 -1.60
C SER A 213 14.67 2.05 -1.46
N ARG A 214 14.59 3.24 -0.89
CA ARG A 214 15.77 4.06 -0.55
C ARG A 214 16.66 3.38 0.49
N PHE A 215 16.09 2.50 1.29
CA PHE A 215 16.78 1.79 2.37
C PHE A 215 17.06 0.35 1.97
N MET A 216 18.27 -0.13 2.31
CA MET A 216 18.71 -1.49 1.96
C MET A 216 17.89 -2.55 2.70
N GLN A 217 17.58 -3.65 2.02
CA GLN A 217 16.85 -4.80 2.58
C GLN A 217 17.50 -5.38 3.83
N GLN A 218 18.82 -5.46 3.86
CA GLN A 218 19.59 -6.00 4.99
C GLN A 218 19.47 -5.14 6.27
N ARG A 219 19.03 -3.88 6.14
CA ARG A 219 18.82 -2.95 7.24
C ARG A 219 17.32 -2.72 7.52
N GLY A 220 16.48 -3.64 7.07
CA GLY A 220 15.03 -3.55 7.25
C GLY A 220 14.31 -2.68 6.20
N GLY A 221 15.02 -2.15 5.22
CA GLY A 221 14.44 -1.42 4.09
C GLY A 221 13.85 -2.35 3.03
N VAL A 222 13.17 -1.77 2.05
CA VAL A 222 12.51 -2.52 0.97
C VAL A 222 13.50 -2.89 -0.14
N GLY A 223 14.45 -1.99 -0.50
CA GLY A 223 15.35 -2.18 -1.64
C GLY A 223 14.59 -2.42 -2.95
N PHE A 224 15.19 -3.17 -3.86
CA PHE A 224 14.54 -3.55 -5.13
C PHE A 224 13.56 -4.70 -4.94
N VAL A 225 12.36 -4.56 -5.51
CA VAL A 225 11.30 -5.56 -5.39
C VAL A 225 11.19 -6.35 -6.70
N PRO A 226 11.36 -7.69 -6.67
CA PRO A 226 11.19 -8.52 -7.86
C PRO A 226 9.74 -8.50 -8.37
N PHE A 227 9.56 -8.59 -9.69
CA PHE A 227 8.24 -8.60 -10.32
C PHE A 227 7.28 -9.65 -9.73
N GLN A 228 7.79 -10.85 -9.46
CA GLN A 228 6.98 -11.93 -8.89
C GLN A 228 6.36 -11.58 -7.53
N ASN A 229 6.94 -10.61 -6.80
CA ASN A 229 6.47 -10.20 -5.48
C ASN A 229 5.28 -9.24 -5.53
N LEU A 230 4.95 -8.65 -6.70
CA LEU A 230 3.80 -7.75 -6.83
C LEU A 230 2.51 -8.55 -6.68
N LEU A 231 1.62 -8.10 -5.78
CA LEU A 231 0.31 -8.72 -5.53
C LEU A 231 -0.78 -8.12 -6.42
N GLY A 232 -0.76 -6.80 -6.58
CA GLY A 232 -1.73 -6.08 -7.39
C GLY A 232 -1.69 -4.58 -7.15
N ARG A 233 -2.53 -3.84 -7.89
CA ARG A 233 -2.67 -2.39 -7.76
C ARG A 233 -3.82 -2.03 -6.83
N ALA A 234 -3.63 -1.03 -5.99
CA ALA A 234 -4.69 -0.44 -5.20
C ALA A 234 -5.52 0.49 -6.10
N ASP A 235 -6.71 0.06 -6.51
CA ASP A 235 -7.54 0.82 -7.43
C ASP A 235 -8.53 1.74 -6.70
N ARG A 236 -9.11 1.26 -5.58
CA ARG A 236 -10.14 2.02 -4.84
C ARG A 236 -10.10 1.75 -3.34
N ILE A 237 -10.41 2.81 -2.58
CA ILE A 237 -10.76 2.73 -1.17
C ILE A 237 -12.22 2.31 -1.10
N LEU A 238 -12.50 1.16 -0.49
CA LEU A 238 -13.89 0.72 -0.28
C LEU A 238 -14.54 1.42 0.88
N PHE A 239 -13.75 1.56 1.95
CA PHE A 239 -14.22 1.92 3.26
C PHE A 239 -13.07 2.57 4.03
N SER A 240 -13.37 3.52 4.90
CA SER A 240 -12.39 4.21 5.73
C SER A 240 -12.93 4.45 7.13
N SER A 241 -12.14 4.10 8.16
CA SER A 241 -12.48 4.36 9.55
C SER A 241 -11.30 5.04 10.26
N ALA A 242 -11.56 6.16 10.91
CA ALA A 242 -10.58 6.84 11.77
C ALA A 242 -10.45 6.16 13.14
N GLY A 243 -11.43 5.33 13.55
CA GLY A 243 -11.47 4.69 14.85
C GLY A 243 -10.54 3.49 14.99
N LYS A 244 -10.31 3.08 16.24
CA LYS A 244 -9.51 1.89 16.58
C LYS A 244 -10.16 0.58 16.14
N LYS A 245 -11.49 0.57 15.91
CA LYS A 245 -12.26 -0.60 15.49
C LYS A 245 -13.15 -0.23 14.29
N MET A 246 -13.15 -1.07 13.29
CA MET A 246 -13.96 -0.92 12.08
C MET A 246 -15.47 -0.78 12.38
N LEU A 247 -15.98 -1.44 13.41
CA LEU A 247 -17.40 -1.42 13.79
C LEU A 247 -17.89 -0.08 14.36
N TYR A 248 -16.98 0.85 14.66
CA TYR A 248 -17.35 2.18 15.18
C TYR A 248 -17.78 3.09 14.02
N PHE A 249 -19.02 2.91 13.53
CA PHE A 249 -19.57 3.58 12.35
C PHE A 249 -19.57 5.11 12.45
N TRP A 250 -19.57 5.69 13.65
CA TRP A 250 -19.45 7.14 13.87
C TRP A 250 -18.06 7.70 13.59
N THR A 251 -17.06 6.83 13.43
CA THR A 251 -15.68 7.20 13.05
C THR A 251 -15.41 7.01 11.56
N TRP A 252 -16.42 6.66 10.78
CA TRP A 252 -16.26 6.41 9.36
C TRP A 252 -16.08 7.70 8.56
N ARG A 253 -15.09 7.71 7.68
CA ARG A 253 -14.78 8.81 6.76
C ARG A 253 -15.52 8.57 5.44
N LYS A 254 -16.78 8.99 5.38
CA LYS A 254 -17.69 8.70 4.26
C LYS A 254 -17.20 9.29 2.93
N GLU A 255 -16.48 10.41 2.98
CA GLU A 255 -15.89 11.10 1.83
C GLU A 255 -14.79 10.30 1.13
N ARG A 256 -14.30 9.26 1.79
CA ARG A 256 -13.28 8.37 1.24
C ARG A 256 -13.85 7.08 0.63
N PHE A 257 -15.16 6.84 0.78
CA PHE A 257 -15.79 5.63 0.25
C PHE A 257 -15.76 5.63 -1.27
N PHE A 258 -15.32 4.52 -1.84
CA PHE A 258 -15.14 4.31 -3.29
C PHE A 258 -14.21 5.31 -3.98
N LYS A 259 -13.44 6.10 -3.21
CA LYS A 259 -12.45 7.01 -3.76
C LYS A 259 -11.40 6.21 -4.55
N ALA A 260 -11.10 6.67 -5.77
CA ALA A 260 -10.02 6.11 -6.57
C ALA A 260 -8.66 6.44 -5.95
N VAL A 261 -7.70 5.54 -6.15
CA VAL A 261 -6.30 5.68 -5.73
C VAL A 261 -5.48 5.95 -6.99
N TYR A 262 -4.79 7.09 -7.01
CA TYR A 262 -3.93 7.53 -8.11
C TYR A 262 -2.52 7.80 -7.62
#